data_98efd7ff070ae6d0b878e4eed3c14e87
#
_entry.id   98efd7ff070ae6d0b878e4eed3c14e87
#
_cell.length_a   1.000
_cell.length_b   1.000
_cell.length_c   1.000
_cell.angle_alpha   90.00
_cell.angle_beta   90.00
_cell.angle_gamma   90.00
#
_symmetry.space_group_name_H-M   'P 1'
#
loop_
_entity.id
_entity.type
_entity.pdbx_description
1 polymer ?
#
loop_
_entity_poly.entity_id
_entity_poly.type
_entity_poly.pdbx_seq_one_letter_code
_entity_poly.pdbx_strand_id
1 'polypeptide(L)'
;MGDRPPGGTMPFNGSKTKQRLNAYSLLLPLAVLLAVAIGWPVFWYVKSRAATAGVSAWMTHEAQLGRVWSCPDQKTGGFPFSVEISCANLLFQGEVLGKTLSGTVRGFRATSPLLRTDNLRARLDPPFAAKTSDGTVDVSLQWGELFLDLEGRPGALDHVTLAGNQVRLQGKIGGIDLVEAAFGEVSGDFVLMQDRSDHAYDFMVSFKQGAIPALGSLLDANLPIDMQVEGTISQVDLRGAETLQDFLENWRSANGHVEITTARLTSGDIIFAAKGGLDLDGHHRVKGKLDASFAGLDKAFRQLGVDPALIAAEQVLSGLLGGGRGGGTGRMHLPLTISEGFLAIGPVRTQIQIPPLY
;
A
#
# COMPACT_ATOMS: atom_id res chain seq x y z
N MET A 1 -51.41 -60.97 -65.00
CA MET A 1 -50.26 -61.82 -65.40
C MET A 1 -49.07 -60.93 -65.48
N GLY A 2 -48.22 -60.99 -64.57
CA GLY A 2 -47.03 -60.17 -64.55
C GLY A 2 -46.19 -60.52 -63.34
N ASP A 3 -45.12 -61.20 -63.61
CA ASP A 3 -44.16 -61.73 -62.66
C ASP A 3 -43.42 -60.65 -61.86
N ARG A 4 -43.28 -60.93 -60.58
CA ARG A 4 -42.32 -60.24 -59.69
C ARG A 4 -41.01 -61.01 -59.69
N PRO A 5 -39.86 -60.31 -59.86
CA PRO A 5 -38.54 -60.93 -59.57
C PRO A 5 -38.24 -60.92 -58.09
N PRO A 6 -37.36 -61.87 -57.57
CA PRO A 6 -37.16 -62.13 -56.19
C PRO A 6 -36.15 -61.14 -55.55
N GLY A 7 -36.35 -60.89 -54.28
CA GLY A 7 -35.56 -60.01 -53.46
C GLY A 7 -34.10 -60.50 -53.26
N GLY A 8 -33.19 -59.62 -53.61
CA GLY A 8 -31.77 -59.81 -53.28
C GLY A 8 -31.46 -59.32 -51.89
N THR A 9 -31.12 -60.22 -51.00
CA THR A 9 -30.52 -59.91 -49.67
C THR A 9 -29.08 -59.42 -49.80
N MET A 10 -28.84 -58.18 -49.54
CA MET A 10 -27.45 -57.68 -49.43
C MET A 10 -26.78 -58.22 -48.12
N PRO A 11 -25.62 -58.81 -48.17
CA PRO A 11 -24.90 -59.18 -46.97
C PRO A 11 -24.28 -57.95 -46.32
N PHE A 12 -24.66 -57.65 -45.07
CA PHE A 12 -23.99 -56.71 -44.22
C PHE A 12 -22.59 -57.23 -43.91
N ASN A 13 -21.60 -56.74 -44.67
CA ASN A 13 -20.21 -57.01 -44.38
C ASN A 13 -19.71 -56.09 -43.26
N GLY A 14 -19.96 -56.47 -42.00
CA GLY A 14 -19.43 -55.81 -40.82
C GLY A 14 -17.92 -56.08 -40.71
N SER A 15 -17.11 -55.29 -41.37
CA SER A 15 -15.68 -55.28 -41.14
C SER A 15 -15.43 -54.73 -39.71
N LYS A 16 -15.25 -55.61 -38.74
CA LYS A 16 -14.70 -55.32 -37.44
C LYS A 16 -13.23 -54.94 -37.65
N THR A 17 -13.00 -53.65 -37.89
CA THR A 17 -11.62 -53.06 -37.78
C THR A 17 -11.19 -53.22 -36.34
N LYS A 18 -10.43 -54.27 -36.04
CA LYS A 18 -9.65 -54.38 -34.83
C LYS A 18 -8.64 -53.24 -34.89
N GLN A 19 -9.00 -52.11 -34.29
CA GLN A 19 -8.01 -51.09 -33.95
C GLN A 19 -7.00 -51.75 -33.02
N ARG A 20 -5.86 -52.11 -33.62
CA ARG A 20 -4.66 -52.45 -32.81
C ARG A 20 -4.29 -51.17 -32.10
N LEU A 21 -4.66 -51.01 -30.84
CA LEU A 21 -4.13 -49.98 -29.97
C LEU A 21 -2.60 -50.19 -30.00
N ASN A 22 -1.92 -49.36 -30.76
CA ASN A 22 -0.46 -49.34 -30.76
C ASN A 22 -0.02 -49.12 -29.32
N ALA A 23 0.79 -50.00 -28.76
CA ALA A 23 1.33 -49.88 -27.38
C ALA A 23 1.90 -48.46 -27.12
N TYR A 24 2.44 -47.83 -28.15
CA TYR A 24 2.95 -46.45 -28.13
C TYR A 24 1.87 -45.40 -27.84
N SER A 25 0.62 -45.63 -28.28
CA SER A 25 -0.48 -44.66 -28.02
C SER A 25 -0.91 -44.64 -26.54
N LEU A 26 -0.60 -45.67 -25.78
CA LEU A 26 -0.86 -45.79 -24.35
C LEU A 26 0.38 -45.48 -23.49
N LEU A 27 1.57 -45.87 -23.98
CA LEU A 27 2.83 -45.63 -23.28
C LEU A 27 3.27 -44.19 -23.32
N LEU A 28 3.01 -43.45 -24.40
CA LEU A 28 3.37 -42.03 -24.51
C LEU A 28 2.67 -41.15 -23.47
N PRO A 29 1.32 -41.16 -23.32
CA PRO A 29 0.66 -40.38 -22.31
C PRO A 29 1.06 -40.82 -20.88
N LEU A 30 1.31 -42.10 -20.63
CA LEU A 30 1.77 -42.58 -19.34
C LEU A 30 3.19 -42.07 -19.04
N ALA A 31 4.10 -42.06 -20.00
CA ALA A 31 5.46 -41.52 -19.84
C ALA A 31 5.41 -39.99 -19.57
N VAL A 32 4.54 -39.26 -20.26
CA VAL A 32 4.34 -37.81 -20.00
C VAL A 32 3.79 -37.59 -18.61
N LEU A 33 2.76 -38.36 -18.18
CA LEU A 33 2.23 -38.26 -16.81
C LEU A 33 3.32 -38.55 -15.76
N LEU A 34 4.14 -39.56 -15.97
CA LEU A 34 5.25 -39.91 -15.07
C LEU A 34 6.30 -38.80 -15.02
N ALA A 35 6.64 -38.22 -16.17
CA ALA A 35 7.59 -37.12 -16.27
C ALA A 35 7.06 -35.87 -15.51
N VAL A 36 5.76 -35.55 -15.65
CA VAL A 36 5.15 -34.47 -14.93
C VAL A 36 5.06 -34.78 -13.42
N ALA A 37 4.68 -36.01 -13.04
CA ALA A 37 4.56 -36.42 -11.65
C ALA A 37 5.88 -36.37 -10.87
N ILE A 38 7.01 -36.55 -11.56
CA ILE A 38 8.35 -36.46 -10.95
C ILE A 38 8.93 -35.07 -11.14
N GLY A 39 8.80 -34.48 -12.32
CA GLY A 39 9.41 -33.18 -12.66
C GLY A 39 8.78 -32.02 -11.87
N TRP A 40 7.46 -32.07 -11.65
CA TRP A 40 6.76 -30.99 -10.95
C TRP A 40 7.18 -30.82 -9.47
N PRO A 41 7.24 -31.88 -8.63
CA PRO A 41 7.77 -31.77 -7.27
C PRO A 41 9.23 -31.33 -7.22
N VAL A 42 10.08 -31.80 -8.15
CA VAL A 42 11.48 -31.36 -8.24
C VAL A 42 11.55 -29.87 -8.55
N PHE A 43 10.79 -29.41 -9.54
CA PHE A 43 10.72 -27.98 -9.89
C PHE A 43 10.25 -27.13 -8.71
N TRP A 44 9.18 -27.54 -8.04
CA TRP A 44 8.70 -26.87 -6.83
C TRP A 44 9.77 -26.84 -5.72
N TYR A 45 10.44 -27.96 -5.49
CA TYR A 45 11.49 -28.06 -4.47
C TYR A 45 12.65 -27.09 -4.75
N VAL A 46 13.10 -27.00 -5.99
CA VAL A 46 14.16 -26.06 -6.39
C VAL A 46 13.71 -24.61 -6.17
N LYS A 47 12.49 -24.26 -6.58
CA LYS A 47 11.94 -22.92 -6.38
C LYS A 47 11.77 -22.58 -4.90
N SER A 48 11.27 -23.50 -4.08
CA SER A 48 11.10 -23.30 -2.64
C SER A 48 12.45 -23.11 -1.93
N ARG A 49 13.47 -23.87 -2.32
CA ARG A 49 14.85 -23.68 -1.80
C ARG A 49 15.42 -22.31 -2.18
N ALA A 50 15.22 -21.89 -3.41
CA ALA A 50 15.68 -20.59 -3.88
C ALA A 50 14.97 -19.44 -3.11
N ALA A 51 13.66 -19.54 -2.89
CA ALA A 51 12.92 -18.56 -2.10
C ALA A 51 13.42 -18.50 -0.65
N THR A 52 13.60 -19.64 0.00
CA THR A 52 14.14 -19.71 1.38
C THR A 52 15.55 -19.10 1.46
N ALA A 53 16.42 -19.42 0.50
CA ALA A 53 17.76 -18.84 0.44
C ALA A 53 17.73 -17.32 0.21
N GLY A 54 16.79 -16.83 -0.62
CA GLY A 54 16.59 -15.39 -0.84
C GLY A 54 16.19 -14.66 0.44
N VAL A 55 15.24 -15.22 1.21
CA VAL A 55 14.86 -14.64 2.52
C VAL A 55 16.02 -14.63 3.50
N SER A 56 16.79 -15.73 3.57
CA SER A 56 17.96 -15.79 4.46
C SER A 56 19.05 -14.78 4.07
N ALA A 57 19.29 -14.62 2.77
CA ALA A 57 20.25 -13.63 2.24
C ALA A 57 19.79 -12.20 2.56
N TRP A 58 18.51 -11.92 2.38
CA TRP A 58 17.92 -10.62 2.75
C TRP A 58 18.05 -10.35 4.26
N MET A 59 17.70 -11.31 5.13
CA MET A 59 17.86 -11.14 6.58
C MET A 59 19.33 -10.91 6.98
N THR A 60 20.27 -11.57 6.30
CA THR A 60 21.69 -11.37 6.54
C THR A 60 22.15 -9.97 6.12
N HIS A 61 21.68 -9.50 4.98
CA HIS A 61 21.95 -8.14 4.50
C HIS A 61 21.39 -7.09 5.45
N GLU A 62 20.12 -7.24 5.88
CA GLU A 62 19.50 -6.37 6.87
C GLU A 62 20.29 -6.31 8.20
N ALA A 63 20.78 -7.47 8.65
CA ALA A 63 21.60 -7.53 9.87
C ALA A 63 22.93 -6.76 9.73
N GLN A 64 23.54 -6.72 8.55
CA GLN A 64 24.73 -5.89 8.28
C GLN A 64 24.41 -4.39 8.36
N LEU A 65 23.16 -3.99 8.09
CA LEU A 65 22.66 -2.63 8.22
C LEU A 65 22.13 -2.32 9.64
N GLY A 66 22.35 -3.20 10.61
CA GLY A 66 21.89 -3.02 12.00
C GLY A 66 20.40 -3.34 12.21
N ARG A 67 19.72 -3.92 11.23
CA ARG A 67 18.30 -4.32 11.30
C ARG A 67 18.18 -5.83 11.36
N VAL A 68 18.03 -6.38 12.55
CA VAL A 68 17.99 -7.82 12.80
C VAL A 68 16.56 -8.33 12.73
N TRP A 69 16.28 -9.14 11.73
CA TRP A 69 15.04 -9.87 11.58
C TRP A 69 15.24 -11.33 12.01
N SER A 70 14.29 -11.89 12.73
CA SER A 70 14.36 -13.29 13.20
C SER A 70 13.02 -13.98 13.04
N CYS A 71 13.06 -15.15 12.44
CA CYS A 71 11.94 -16.06 12.27
C CYS A 71 12.36 -17.46 12.73
N PRO A 72 12.33 -17.76 14.03
CA PRO A 72 12.85 -19.03 14.57
C PRO A 72 12.06 -20.26 14.13
N ASP A 73 10.81 -20.09 13.74
CA ASP A 73 9.86 -21.13 13.34
C ASP A 73 9.48 -21.04 11.85
N GLN A 74 10.40 -20.56 11.01
CA GLN A 74 10.17 -20.45 9.56
C GLN A 74 9.78 -21.81 8.95
N LYS A 75 8.70 -21.79 8.18
CA LYS A 75 8.20 -22.95 7.42
C LYS A 75 8.05 -22.60 5.96
N THR A 76 8.28 -23.59 5.10
CA THR A 76 8.07 -23.48 3.65
C THR A 76 7.00 -24.47 3.24
N GLY A 77 6.00 -24.00 2.47
CA GLY A 77 4.85 -24.74 2.01
C GLY A 77 4.35 -24.30 0.64
N GLY A 78 3.06 -24.56 0.35
CA GLY A 78 2.38 -24.07 -0.87
C GLY A 78 2.38 -25.04 -2.05
N PHE A 79 2.98 -26.27 -1.89
CA PHE A 79 2.89 -27.30 -2.94
C PHE A 79 1.43 -27.61 -3.29
N PRO A 80 1.09 -27.83 -4.57
CA PRO A 80 1.96 -27.87 -5.74
C PRO A 80 2.04 -26.58 -6.55
N PHE A 81 1.25 -25.54 -6.27
CA PHE A 81 1.05 -24.41 -7.20
C PHE A 81 1.69 -23.10 -6.74
N SER A 82 2.14 -23.03 -5.50
CA SER A 82 2.77 -21.83 -4.95
C SER A 82 3.99 -22.20 -4.10
N VAL A 83 4.80 -21.20 -3.79
CA VAL A 83 5.78 -21.25 -2.70
C VAL A 83 5.28 -20.32 -1.62
N GLU A 84 5.14 -20.84 -0.42
CA GLU A 84 4.73 -20.11 0.78
C GLU A 84 5.85 -20.15 1.80
N ILE A 85 6.20 -18.99 2.35
CA ILE A 85 7.09 -18.86 3.52
C ILE A 85 6.24 -18.27 4.65
N SER A 86 6.22 -18.94 5.77
CA SER A 86 5.47 -18.50 6.95
C SER A 86 6.33 -18.50 8.20
N CYS A 87 5.98 -17.60 9.10
CA CYS A 87 6.62 -17.36 10.38
C CYS A 87 5.52 -17.17 11.43
N ALA A 88 5.52 -17.93 12.50
CA ALA A 88 4.52 -17.75 13.56
C ALA A 88 4.88 -16.59 14.49
N ASN A 89 6.17 -16.25 14.61
CA ASN A 89 6.63 -15.10 15.38
C ASN A 89 7.77 -14.41 14.61
N LEU A 90 7.46 -13.30 13.97
CA LEU A 90 8.48 -12.48 13.32
C LEU A 90 8.96 -11.43 14.32
N LEU A 91 10.25 -11.43 14.60
CA LEU A 91 10.91 -10.51 15.52
C LEU A 91 11.76 -9.53 14.72
N PHE A 92 11.74 -8.28 15.16
CA PHE A 92 12.55 -7.20 14.61
C PHE A 92 13.30 -6.50 15.72
N GLN A 93 14.57 -6.17 15.48
CA GLN A 93 15.36 -5.27 16.29
C GLN A 93 16.25 -4.44 15.39
N GLY A 94 16.25 -3.12 15.58
CA GLY A 94 17.06 -2.22 14.78
C GLY A 94 17.05 -0.82 15.32
N GLU A 95 17.84 0.05 14.70
CA GLU A 95 17.87 1.47 15.02
C GLU A 95 16.88 2.22 14.11
N VAL A 96 16.00 3.01 14.71
CA VAL A 96 15.05 3.87 14.01
C VAL A 96 15.14 5.26 14.64
N LEU A 97 15.46 6.27 13.83
CA LEU A 97 15.61 7.67 14.27
C LEU A 97 16.56 7.83 15.49
N GLY A 98 17.71 7.11 15.46
CA GLY A 98 18.72 7.16 16.53
C GLY A 98 18.33 6.43 17.82
N LYS A 99 17.25 5.61 17.80
CA LYS A 99 16.79 4.82 18.95
C LYS A 99 16.69 3.35 18.60
N THR A 100 17.11 2.50 19.53
CA THR A 100 16.94 1.05 19.37
C THR A 100 15.46 0.70 19.53
N LEU A 101 14.85 0.24 18.46
CA LEU A 101 13.47 -0.25 18.40
C LEU A 101 13.49 -1.78 18.37
N SER A 102 12.65 -2.40 19.17
CA SER A 102 12.33 -3.83 19.08
C SER A 102 10.86 -4.00 18.77
N GLY A 103 10.54 -4.92 17.85
CA GLY A 103 9.17 -5.17 17.43
C GLY A 103 8.88 -6.66 17.24
N THR A 104 7.60 -6.99 17.32
CA THR A 104 7.10 -8.36 17.10
C THR A 104 5.83 -8.33 16.27
N VAL A 105 5.70 -9.28 15.34
CA VAL A 105 4.45 -9.59 14.62
C VAL A 105 4.11 -11.04 14.93
N ARG A 106 2.88 -11.32 15.33
CA ARG A 106 2.47 -12.68 15.72
C ARG A 106 2.59 -13.66 14.57
N GLY A 107 2.29 -13.27 13.33
CA GLY A 107 2.37 -14.14 12.18
C GLY A 107 2.69 -13.37 10.91
N PHE A 108 3.44 -14.03 10.05
CA PHE A 108 3.76 -13.54 8.71
C PHE A 108 3.64 -14.69 7.72
N ARG A 109 3.03 -14.45 6.58
CA ARG A 109 2.93 -15.40 5.49
C ARG A 109 3.12 -14.68 4.17
N ALA A 110 4.11 -15.13 3.40
CA ALA A 110 4.37 -14.65 2.04
C ALA A 110 4.14 -15.79 1.06
N THR A 111 3.34 -15.57 0.04
CA THR A 111 2.97 -16.56 -0.97
C THR A 111 3.22 -16.00 -2.35
N SER A 112 3.95 -16.76 -3.18
CA SER A 112 4.17 -16.46 -4.60
C SER A 112 3.71 -17.63 -5.45
N PRO A 113 2.91 -17.41 -6.53
CA PRO A 113 2.56 -18.48 -7.47
C PRO A 113 3.78 -19.04 -8.15
N LEU A 114 3.85 -20.37 -8.32
CA LEU A 114 5.03 -21.07 -8.83
C LEU A 114 5.43 -20.64 -10.24
N LEU A 115 4.43 -20.29 -11.09
CA LEU A 115 4.61 -19.89 -12.48
C LEU A 115 4.64 -18.37 -12.70
N ARG A 116 4.32 -17.58 -11.66
CA ARG A 116 4.35 -16.11 -11.70
C ARG A 116 5.14 -15.61 -10.50
N THR A 117 6.45 -15.71 -10.59
CA THR A 117 7.36 -15.35 -9.49
C THR A 117 7.53 -13.83 -9.32
N ASP A 118 6.87 -13.05 -10.15
CA ASP A 118 6.75 -11.61 -10.11
C ASP A 118 5.58 -11.11 -9.23
N ASN A 119 4.76 -12.04 -8.72
CA ASN A 119 3.66 -11.73 -7.81
C ASN A 119 3.96 -12.29 -6.42
N LEU A 120 3.87 -11.42 -5.42
CA LEU A 120 4.05 -11.78 -4.01
C LEU A 120 2.88 -11.25 -3.20
N ARG A 121 2.16 -12.12 -2.50
CA ARG A 121 1.18 -11.73 -1.50
C ARG A 121 1.73 -11.98 -0.11
N ALA A 122 1.82 -10.93 0.69
CA ALA A 122 2.16 -11.01 2.10
C ALA A 122 0.93 -10.76 2.98
N ARG A 123 0.72 -11.60 3.97
CA ARG A 123 -0.30 -11.46 5.02
C ARG A 123 0.40 -11.38 6.35
N LEU A 124 -0.05 -10.43 7.18
CA LEU A 124 0.40 -10.27 8.54
C LEU A 124 -0.74 -10.61 9.50
N ASP A 125 -0.44 -11.38 10.54
CA ASP A 125 -1.39 -11.71 11.60
C ASP A 125 -1.14 -10.80 12.80
N PRO A 126 -2.20 -10.20 13.37
CA PRO A 126 -2.06 -9.27 14.50
C PRO A 126 -1.74 -9.99 15.81
N PRO A 127 -1.23 -9.27 16.81
CA PRO A 127 -0.83 -7.86 16.78
C PRO A 127 0.58 -7.64 16.28
N PHE A 128 0.88 -6.41 15.83
CA PHE A 128 2.22 -5.86 15.83
C PHE A 128 2.42 -5.08 17.13
N ALA A 129 3.54 -5.27 17.79
CA ALA A 129 3.96 -4.47 18.94
C ALA A 129 5.39 -4.00 18.73
N ALA A 130 5.68 -2.74 19.05
CA ALA A 130 7.00 -2.18 18.95
C ALA A 130 7.28 -1.24 20.12
N LYS A 131 8.50 -1.30 20.64
CA LYS A 131 8.96 -0.43 21.73
C LYS A 131 10.43 -0.04 21.58
N THR A 132 10.75 1.17 22.01
CA THR A 132 12.15 1.62 22.14
C THR A 132 12.71 1.26 23.51
N SER A 133 14.03 1.13 23.57
CA SER A 133 14.75 0.81 24.81
C SER A 133 14.58 1.86 25.90
N ASP A 134 14.37 3.13 25.51
CA ASP A 134 14.16 4.27 26.41
C ASP A 134 12.67 4.48 26.78
N GLY A 135 11.75 3.66 26.25
CA GLY A 135 10.32 3.74 26.52
C GLY A 135 9.62 4.97 25.92
N THR A 136 10.29 5.73 25.05
CA THR A 136 9.68 6.89 24.38
C THR A 136 8.68 6.49 23.29
N VAL A 137 8.82 5.28 22.76
CA VAL A 137 7.86 4.67 21.86
C VAL A 137 7.45 3.32 22.45
N ASP A 138 6.16 3.09 22.62
CA ASP A 138 5.56 1.82 22.99
C ASP A 138 4.19 1.75 22.31
N VAL A 139 4.12 1.04 21.17
CA VAL A 139 2.95 1.02 20.33
C VAL A 139 2.48 -0.40 20.05
N SER A 140 1.17 -0.55 19.97
CA SER A 140 0.50 -1.76 19.52
C SER A 140 -0.43 -1.44 18.36
N LEU A 141 -0.31 -2.21 17.29
CA LEU A 141 -1.18 -2.14 16.13
C LEU A 141 -1.95 -3.45 16.01
N GLN A 142 -3.25 -3.37 15.93
CA GLN A 142 -4.16 -4.50 15.75
C GLN A 142 -4.97 -4.30 14.48
N TRP A 143 -5.39 -5.39 13.85
CA TRP A 143 -6.25 -5.40 12.66
C TRP A 143 -7.02 -6.71 12.58
N GLY A 144 -8.06 -6.75 11.74
CA GLY A 144 -8.75 -7.98 11.41
C GLY A 144 -7.96 -8.75 10.34
N GLU A 145 -7.77 -8.13 9.19
CA GLU A 145 -6.94 -8.63 8.09
C GLU A 145 -6.02 -7.50 7.60
N LEU A 146 -4.80 -7.86 7.25
CA LEU A 146 -3.83 -6.97 6.63
C LEU A 146 -3.01 -7.77 5.62
N PHE A 147 -3.02 -7.32 4.37
CA PHE A 147 -2.24 -7.92 3.31
C PHE A 147 -1.62 -6.88 2.39
N LEU A 148 -0.51 -7.27 1.81
CA LEU A 148 0.27 -6.52 0.86
C LEU A 148 0.45 -7.39 -0.39
N ASP A 149 -0.01 -6.91 -1.53
CA ASP A 149 0.25 -7.53 -2.83
C ASP A 149 1.32 -6.72 -3.56
N LEU A 150 2.33 -7.41 -4.05
CA LEU A 150 3.43 -6.84 -4.81
C LEU A 150 3.48 -7.52 -6.18
N GLU A 151 3.47 -6.73 -7.24
CA GLU A 151 3.68 -7.19 -8.60
C GLU A 151 4.93 -6.51 -9.17
N GLY A 152 5.76 -7.29 -9.86
CA GLY A 152 7.01 -6.80 -10.41
C GLY A 152 8.23 -7.56 -9.86
N ARG A 153 9.41 -6.98 -10.04
CA ARG A 153 10.68 -7.55 -9.58
C ARG A 153 11.25 -6.74 -8.42
N PRO A 154 12.07 -7.34 -7.58
CA PRO A 154 12.80 -6.58 -6.55
C PRO A 154 13.53 -5.39 -7.17
N GLY A 155 13.26 -4.19 -6.64
CA GLY A 155 13.81 -2.91 -7.14
C GLY A 155 13.09 -2.32 -8.37
N ALA A 156 12.05 -3.00 -8.90
CA ALA A 156 11.23 -2.52 -10.01
C ALA A 156 9.81 -3.08 -9.87
N LEU A 157 9.05 -2.53 -8.93
CA LEU A 157 7.66 -2.91 -8.69
C LEU A 157 6.76 -2.21 -9.70
N ASP A 158 5.86 -2.95 -10.32
CA ASP A 158 4.88 -2.43 -11.27
C ASP A 158 3.59 -2.02 -10.56
N HIS A 159 3.21 -2.77 -9.51
CA HIS A 159 2.00 -2.52 -8.74
C HIS A 159 2.19 -2.93 -7.27
N VAL A 160 1.71 -2.09 -6.36
CA VAL A 160 1.71 -2.34 -4.92
C VAL A 160 0.33 -2.05 -4.37
N THR A 161 -0.32 -3.04 -3.78
CA THR A 161 -1.61 -2.89 -3.11
C THR A 161 -1.48 -3.25 -1.64
N LEU A 162 -1.90 -2.34 -0.77
CA LEU A 162 -2.06 -2.56 0.67
C LEU A 162 -3.56 -2.54 0.98
N ALA A 163 -4.05 -3.52 1.72
CA ALA A 163 -5.42 -3.49 2.23
C ALA A 163 -5.51 -4.07 3.64
N GLY A 164 -6.30 -3.42 4.48
CA GLY A 164 -6.53 -3.84 5.85
C GLY A 164 -7.90 -3.40 6.37
N ASN A 165 -8.40 -4.13 7.35
CA ASN A 165 -9.64 -3.79 8.03
C ASN A 165 -9.49 -3.81 9.55
N GLN A 166 -10.39 -3.08 10.23
CA GLN A 166 -10.43 -3.01 11.70
C GLN A 166 -9.08 -2.65 12.32
N VAL A 167 -8.34 -1.72 11.67
CA VAL A 167 -7.02 -1.30 12.11
C VAL A 167 -7.14 -0.41 13.34
N ARG A 168 -6.41 -0.72 14.40
CA ARG A 168 -6.37 0.04 15.66
C ARG A 168 -4.93 0.24 16.10
N LEU A 169 -4.55 1.48 16.25
CA LEU A 169 -3.26 1.90 16.82
C LEU A 169 -3.50 2.40 18.24
N GLN A 170 -2.71 1.92 19.17
CA GLN A 170 -2.70 2.40 20.55
C GLN A 170 -1.26 2.45 21.05
N GLY A 171 -0.93 3.43 21.86
CA GLY A 171 0.36 3.47 22.51
C GLY A 171 0.89 4.85 22.85
N LYS A 172 2.19 4.91 23.07
CA LYS A 172 2.96 6.10 23.44
C LYS A 172 3.96 6.43 22.33
N ILE A 173 4.02 7.68 21.92
CA ILE A 173 4.96 8.14 20.89
C ILE A 173 5.50 9.50 21.29
N GLY A 174 6.84 9.62 21.46
CA GLY A 174 7.53 10.90 21.57
C GLY A 174 7.08 11.79 22.72
N GLY A 175 6.65 11.22 23.86
CA GLY A 175 6.16 11.98 25.01
C GLY A 175 4.64 12.23 25.02
N ILE A 176 3.93 11.80 23.99
CA ILE A 176 2.45 11.74 23.98
C ILE A 176 2.06 10.41 24.60
N ASP A 177 1.47 10.44 25.79
CA ASP A 177 1.21 9.23 26.58
C ASP A 177 0.08 8.36 26.05
N LEU A 178 -0.81 8.89 25.23
CA LEU A 178 -1.86 8.11 24.60
C LEU A 178 -2.05 8.57 23.15
N VAL A 179 -1.55 7.78 22.23
CA VAL A 179 -1.91 7.89 20.80
C VAL A 179 -2.92 6.80 20.51
N GLU A 180 -4.10 7.20 20.08
CA GLU A 180 -5.16 6.27 19.72
C GLU A 180 -5.74 6.64 18.35
N ALA A 181 -5.83 5.65 17.47
CA ALA A 181 -6.50 5.80 16.18
C ALA A 181 -7.13 4.45 15.78
N ALA A 182 -8.31 4.49 15.22
CA ALA A 182 -8.98 3.32 14.68
C ALA A 182 -9.53 3.62 13.29
N PHE A 183 -9.48 2.62 12.41
CA PHE A 183 -10.02 2.71 11.05
C PHE A 183 -10.77 1.42 10.74
N GLY A 184 -11.96 1.53 10.14
CA GLY A 184 -12.72 0.39 9.66
C GLY A 184 -12.03 -0.27 8.47
N GLU A 185 -11.56 0.54 7.52
CA GLU A 185 -10.83 0.10 6.34
C GLU A 185 -9.63 1.02 6.07
N VAL A 186 -8.51 0.42 5.65
CA VAL A 186 -7.34 1.11 5.12
C VAL A 186 -6.96 0.49 3.79
N SER A 187 -6.65 1.30 2.79
CA SER A 187 -6.15 0.81 1.51
C SER A 187 -5.13 1.77 0.91
N GLY A 188 -4.19 1.20 0.17
CA GLY A 188 -3.22 1.92 -0.64
C GLY A 188 -3.01 1.16 -1.94
N ASP A 189 -2.98 1.87 -3.03
CA ASP A 189 -2.75 1.34 -4.37
C ASP A 189 -1.74 2.22 -5.07
N PHE A 190 -0.68 1.63 -5.62
CA PHE A 190 0.41 2.33 -6.29
C PHE A 190 0.73 1.61 -7.60
N VAL A 191 0.53 2.26 -8.72
CA VAL A 191 0.69 1.69 -10.06
C VAL A 191 1.78 2.45 -10.83
N LEU A 192 2.80 1.73 -11.31
CA LEU A 192 3.87 2.31 -12.12
C LEU A 192 3.32 2.83 -13.46
N MET A 193 3.60 4.08 -13.77
CA MET A 193 3.29 4.70 -15.06
C MET A 193 4.33 4.28 -16.09
N GLN A 194 4.02 3.27 -16.91
CA GLN A 194 4.97 2.69 -17.88
C GLN A 194 5.33 3.61 -19.05
N ASP A 195 4.53 4.63 -19.31
CA ASP A 195 4.74 5.63 -20.35
C ASP A 195 5.69 6.78 -19.93
N ARG A 196 6.10 6.81 -18.66
CA ARG A 196 7.00 7.80 -18.08
C ARG A 196 8.38 7.22 -17.81
N SER A 197 9.41 8.03 -18.11
CA SER A 197 10.82 7.65 -17.87
C SER A 197 11.34 7.99 -16.48
N ASP A 198 10.57 8.74 -15.69
CA ASP A 198 10.92 9.22 -14.36
C ASP A 198 10.45 8.32 -13.21
N HIS A 199 10.12 7.06 -13.52
CA HIS A 199 9.62 6.07 -12.56
C HIS A 199 8.48 6.63 -11.69
N ALA A 200 7.51 7.27 -12.33
CA ALA A 200 6.35 7.81 -11.63
C ALA A 200 5.33 6.71 -11.31
N TYR A 201 4.69 6.85 -10.17
CA TYR A 201 3.57 6.01 -9.75
C TYR A 201 2.32 6.85 -9.56
N ASP A 202 1.21 6.41 -10.12
CA ASP A 202 -0.09 6.86 -9.68
C ASP A 202 -0.42 6.17 -8.36
N PHE A 203 -0.97 6.92 -7.41
CA PHE A 203 -1.34 6.36 -6.13
C PHE A 203 -2.74 6.79 -5.69
N MET A 204 -3.38 5.88 -4.95
CA MET A 204 -4.61 6.14 -4.20
C MET A 204 -4.44 5.57 -2.79
N VAL A 205 -4.65 6.39 -1.77
CA VAL A 205 -4.66 5.98 -0.36
C VAL A 205 -6.00 6.36 0.25
N SER A 206 -6.62 5.42 0.95
CA SER A 206 -7.94 5.63 1.56
C SER A 206 -7.96 5.09 2.99
N PHE A 207 -8.60 5.86 3.87
CA PHE A 207 -8.92 5.50 5.24
C PHE A 207 -10.40 5.75 5.45
N LYS A 208 -11.15 4.74 5.89
CA LYS A 208 -12.58 4.86 6.11
C LYS A 208 -12.97 4.52 7.54
N GLN A 209 -14.06 5.13 7.98
CA GLN A 209 -14.60 4.94 9.32
C GLN A 209 -13.54 5.19 10.40
N GLY A 210 -12.73 6.24 10.20
CA GLY A 210 -11.68 6.65 11.12
C GLY A 210 -12.23 7.24 12.40
N ALA A 211 -11.60 6.89 13.52
CA ALA A 211 -11.78 7.52 14.83
C ALA A 211 -10.41 7.90 15.37
N ILE A 212 -10.17 9.20 15.55
CA ILE A 212 -8.91 9.75 16.06
C ILE A 212 -9.26 10.71 17.18
N PRO A 213 -9.32 10.26 18.44
CA PRO A 213 -9.74 11.06 19.58
C PRO A 213 -8.97 12.38 19.74
N ALA A 214 -7.68 12.39 19.40
CA ALA A 214 -6.85 13.59 19.42
C ALA A 214 -7.38 14.72 18.52
N LEU A 215 -8.14 14.41 17.48
CA LEU A 215 -8.78 15.40 16.61
C LEU A 215 -10.17 15.83 17.07
N GLY A 216 -10.69 15.27 18.16
CA GLY A 216 -12.04 15.55 18.66
C GLY A 216 -12.28 17.01 19.07
N SER A 217 -11.23 17.78 19.31
CA SER A 217 -11.35 19.25 19.52
C SER A 217 -11.59 20.01 18.21
N LEU A 218 -11.06 19.51 17.10
CA LEU A 218 -11.17 20.12 15.76
C LEU A 218 -12.35 19.57 14.98
N LEU A 219 -12.61 18.28 15.10
CA LEU A 219 -13.68 17.52 14.44
C LEU A 219 -14.65 17.01 15.51
N ASP A 220 -15.83 16.57 15.13
CA ASP A 220 -16.73 15.88 16.06
C ASP A 220 -16.21 14.47 16.35
N ALA A 221 -15.78 14.21 17.60
CA ALA A 221 -15.21 12.94 18.02
C ALA A 221 -16.16 11.73 17.86
N ASN A 222 -17.48 11.99 17.72
CA ASN A 222 -18.48 10.93 17.56
C ASN A 222 -18.75 10.57 16.10
N LEU A 223 -18.24 11.35 15.15
CA LEU A 223 -18.46 11.12 13.73
C LEU A 223 -17.23 10.46 13.09
N PRO A 224 -17.43 9.47 12.23
CA PRO A 224 -16.32 8.84 11.53
C PRO A 224 -15.64 9.82 10.57
N ILE A 225 -14.33 9.63 10.40
CA ILE A 225 -13.50 10.37 9.47
C ILE A 225 -13.21 9.46 8.28
N ASP A 226 -13.59 9.90 7.09
CA ASP A 226 -13.17 9.27 5.85
C ASP A 226 -12.14 10.18 5.16
N MET A 227 -11.03 9.58 4.71
CA MET A 227 -9.97 10.29 4.00
C MET A 227 -9.58 9.51 2.75
N GLN A 228 -9.39 10.23 1.64
CA GLN A 228 -8.88 9.70 0.39
C GLN A 228 -7.91 10.69 -0.22
N VAL A 229 -6.77 10.18 -0.68
CA VAL A 229 -5.74 10.96 -1.37
C VAL A 229 -5.37 10.22 -2.64
N GLU A 230 -5.42 10.93 -3.76
CA GLU A 230 -5.03 10.45 -5.09
C GLU A 230 -4.00 11.40 -5.68
N GLY A 231 -3.07 10.86 -6.43
CA GLY A 231 -2.05 11.67 -7.07
C GLY A 231 -1.00 10.84 -7.76
N THR A 232 0.07 11.53 -8.15
CA THR A 232 1.24 10.94 -8.79
C THR A 232 2.49 11.28 -7.98
N ILE A 233 3.34 10.32 -7.73
CA ILE A 233 4.68 10.52 -7.17
C ILE A 233 5.72 10.21 -8.24
N SER A 234 6.61 11.17 -8.54
CA SER A 234 7.68 11.01 -9.53
C SER A 234 9.01 10.62 -8.92
N GLN A 235 9.98 10.20 -9.75
CA GLN A 235 11.35 9.88 -9.36
C GLN A 235 11.47 8.78 -8.28
N VAL A 236 10.57 7.80 -8.30
CA VAL A 236 10.58 6.68 -7.35
C VAL A 236 11.59 5.63 -7.82
N ASP A 237 12.81 5.69 -7.30
CA ASP A 237 13.82 4.66 -7.53
C ASP A 237 14.14 3.93 -6.22
N LEU A 238 13.74 2.65 -6.17
CA LEU A 238 13.97 1.79 -5.01
C LEU A 238 15.35 1.11 -5.04
N ARG A 239 16.11 1.31 -6.12
CA ARG A 239 17.42 0.68 -6.29
C ARG A 239 18.48 1.46 -5.52
N GLY A 240 19.32 0.75 -4.77
CA GLY A 240 20.43 1.35 -4.03
C GLY A 240 20.04 2.16 -2.78
N ALA A 241 18.76 2.22 -2.43
CA ALA A 241 18.31 2.77 -1.15
C ALA A 241 18.30 1.65 -0.11
N GLU A 242 19.16 1.75 0.90
CA GLU A 242 19.25 0.75 1.98
C GLU A 242 18.34 1.09 3.15
N THR A 243 18.01 2.37 3.31
CA THR A 243 17.13 2.89 4.36
C THR A 243 16.04 3.78 3.75
N LEU A 244 14.98 4.04 4.53
CA LEU A 244 13.98 5.04 4.16
C LEU A 244 14.62 6.44 4.00
N GLN A 245 15.61 6.75 4.83
CA GLN A 245 16.34 8.00 4.74
C GLN A 245 17.11 8.11 3.40
N ASP A 246 17.81 7.05 2.99
CA ASP A 246 18.51 7.03 1.70
C ASP A 246 17.51 7.18 0.54
N PHE A 247 16.37 6.49 0.61
CA PHE A 247 15.32 6.63 -0.39
C PHE A 247 14.81 8.06 -0.48
N LEU A 248 14.47 8.69 0.63
CA LEU A 248 13.96 10.07 0.66
C LEU A 248 15.01 11.08 0.20
N GLU A 249 16.29 10.87 0.55
CA GLU A 249 17.38 11.73 0.09
C GLU A 249 17.64 11.58 -1.41
N ASN A 250 17.65 10.37 -1.94
CA ASN A 250 17.75 10.10 -3.37
C ASN A 250 16.58 10.72 -4.13
N TRP A 251 15.36 10.56 -3.61
CA TRP A 251 14.14 11.12 -4.17
C TRP A 251 14.20 12.66 -4.19
N ARG A 252 14.59 13.29 -3.08
CA ARG A 252 14.78 14.75 -2.98
C ARG A 252 15.83 15.24 -3.96
N SER A 253 16.99 14.56 -4.03
CA SER A 253 18.12 14.94 -4.90
C SER A 253 17.79 14.79 -6.38
N ALA A 254 16.92 13.85 -6.74
CA ALA A 254 16.37 13.66 -8.07
C ALA A 254 15.26 14.66 -8.43
N ASN A 255 14.94 15.64 -7.58
CA ASN A 255 13.79 16.53 -7.68
C ASN A 255 12.47 15.77 -7.73
N GLY A 256 12.32 14.79 -6.84
CA GLY A 256 11.09 14.06 -6.66
C GLY A 256 9.94 14.99 -6.28
N HIS A 257 8.77 14.73 -6.84
CA HIS A 257 7.58 15.55 -6.72
C HIS A 257 6.35 14.69 -6.47
N VAL A 258 5.47 15.15 -5.58
CA VAL A 258 4.14 14.56 -5.38
C VAL A 258 3.10 15.54 -5.87
N GLU A 259 2.40 15.18 -6.93
CA GLU A 259 1.23 15.93 -7.43
C GLU A 259 -0.03 15.28 -6.85
N ILE A 260 -0.73 15.98 -5.99
CA ILE A 260 -2.01 15.58 -5.41
C ILE A 260 -3.12 16.06 -6.35
N THR A 261 -3.77 15.14 -7.03
CA THR A 261 -4.91 15.44 -7.90
C THR A 261 -6.19 15.61 -7.09
N THR A 262 -6.33 14.83 -6.02
CA THR A 262 -7.46 14.88 -5.09
C THR A 262 -7.00 14.48 -3.70
N ALA A 263 -7.17 15.35 -2.71
CA ALA A 263 -7.16 14.97 -1.31
C ALA A 263 -8.54 15.34 -0.73
N ARG A 264 -9.23 14.41 -0.13
CA ARG A 264 -10.56 14.62 0.44
C ARG A 264 -10.62 14.04 1.86
N LEU A 265 -11.16 14.82 2.78
CA LEU A 265 -11.51 14.37 4.13
C LEU A 265 -12.96 14.77 4.41
N THR A 266 -13.73 13.86 4.97
CA THR A 266 -15.10 14.10 5.38
C THR A 266 -15.34 13.58 6.79
N SER A 267 -16.11 14.35 7.60
CA SER A 267 -16.57 13.93 8.93
C SER A 267 -17.87 14.68 9.23
N GLY A 268 -19.02 14.03 9.08
CA GLY A 268 -20.31 14.68 9.14
C GLY A 268 -20.45 15.82 8.12
N ASP A 269 -20.72 17.02 8.59
CA ASP A 269 -20.84 18.23 7.73
C ASP A 269 -19.49 18.84 7.36
N ILE A 270 -18.39 18.36 7.98
CA ILE A 270 -17.04 18.83 7.67
C ILE A 270 -16.58 18.20 6.38
N ILE A 271 -16.20 19.05 5.43
CA ILE A 271 -15.60 18.63 4.17
C ILE A 271 -14.34 19.45 3.95
N PHE A 272 -13.23 18.75 3.76
CA PHE A 272 -11.98 19.30 3.27
C PHE A 272 -11.66 18.65 1.93
N ALA A 273 -11.25 19.45 0.95
CA ALA A 273 -10.68 18.96 -0.30
C ALA A 273 -9.50 19.83 -0.70
N ALA A 274 -8.45 19.22 -1.26
CA ALA A 274 -7.26 19.93 -1.71
C ALA A 274 -6.65 19.25 -2.93
N LYS A 275 -5.89 20.03 -3.72
CA LYS A 275 -5.07 19.56 -4.84
C LYS A 275 -3.83 20.45 -4.96
N GLY A 276 -2.76 19.94 -5.54
CA GLY A 276 -1.52 20.69 -5.78
C GLY A 276 -0.27 19.88 -5.52
N GLY A 277 0.89 20.52 -5.49
CA GLY A 277 2.19 19.86 -5.48
C GLY A 277 2.95 19.99 -4.17
N LEU A 278 3.66 18.92 -3.83
CA LEU A 278 4.54 18.83 -2.66
C LEU A 278 5.92 18.32 -3.07
N ASP A 279 6.96 18.89 -2.44
CA ASP A 279 8.37 18.53 -2.60
C ASP A 279 9.05 18.47 -1.21
N LEU A 280 10.34 18.10 -1.18
CA LEU A 280 11.20 18.30 -0.02
C LEU A 280 12.14 19.50 -0.22
N ASP A 281 12.37 20.26 0.84
CA ASP A 281 13.37 21.33 0.86
C ASP A 281 14.77 20.80 1.21
N GLY A 282 15.77 21.67 1.17
CA GLY A 282 17.15 21.32 1.54
C GLY A 282 17.37 21.01 3.02
N HIS A 283 16.34 21.17 3.87
CA HIS A 283 16.35 20.80 5.28
C HIS A 283 15.45 19.58 5.55
N HIS A 284 15.15 18.80 4.50
CA HIS A 284 14.38 17.56 4.55
C HIS A 284 12.92 17.74 5.02
N ARG A 285 12.37 18.96 4.86
CA ARG A 285 10.99 19.29 5.24
C ARG A 285 10.10 19.33 4.02
N VAL A 286 8.85 18.95 4.20
CA VAL A 286 7.82 19.12 3.17
C VAL A 286 7.65 20.61 2.84
N LYS A 287 7.62 20.95 1.56
CA LYS A 287 7.27 22.26 1.02
C LYS A 287 6.29 22.10 -0.12
N GLY A 288 5.45 23.08 -0.36
CA GLY A 288 4.54 23.10 -1.50
C GLY A 288 3.32 23.97 -1.30
N LYS A 289 2.42 23.91 -2.28
CA LYS A 289 1.16 24.66 -2.27
C LYS A 289 0.02 23.74 -2.67
N LEU A 290 -1.07 23.85 -1.93
CA LEU A 290 -2.30 23.13 -2.21
C LEU A 290 -3.45 24.13 -2.32
N ASP A 291 -4.25 24.06 -3.37
CA ASP A 291 -5.53 24.75 -3.46
C ASP A 291 -6.55 23.97 -2.65
N ALA A 292 -6.98 24.51 -1.53
CA ALA A 292 -7.87 23.82 -0.62
C ALA A 292 -9.25 24.48 -0.53
N SER A 293 -10.26 23.66 -0.34
CA SER A 293 -11.63 24.08 -0.05
C SER A 293 -12.12 23.44 1.25
N PHE A 294 -12.84 24.22 2.04
CA PHE A 294 -13.29 23.87 3.38
C PHE A 294 -14.79 24.14 3.53
N ALA A 295 -15.48 23.24 4.23
CA ALA A 295 -16.84 23.45 4.71
C ALA A 295 -16.97 22.92 6.13
N GLY A 296 -17.77 23.57 6.98
CA GLY A 296 -18.05 23.13 8.34
C GLY A 296 -16.90 23.30 9.34
N LEU A 297 -15.81 24.00 9.00
CA LEU A 297 -14.60 24.11 9.82
C LEU A 297 -14.48 25.43 10.61
N ASP A 298 -15.53 26.23 10.77
CA ASP A 298 -15.47 27.52 11.47
C ASP A 298 -14.94 27.43 12.92
N LYS A 299 -15.27 26.35 13.61
CA LYS A 299 -14.76 26.07 14.96
C LYS A 299 -13.27 25.76 14.94
N ALA A 300 -12.83 24.91 14.00
CA ALA A 300 -11.43 24.52 13.87
C ALA A 300 -10.54 25.70 13.48
N PHE A 301 -10.98 26.57 12.58
CA PHE A 301 -10.25 27.79 12.20
C PHE A 301 -10.02 28.70 13.39
N ARG A 302 -11.05 28.97 14.22
CA ARG A 302 -10.88 29.76 15.43
C ARG A 302 -9.88 29.18 16.41
N GLN A 303 -9.84 27.87 16.57
CA GLN A 303 -8.86 27.17 17.43
C GLN A 303 -7.44 27.25 16.88
N LEU A 304 -7.27 27.30 15.56
CA LEU A 304 -5.97 27.47 14.89
C LEU A 304 -5.51 28.93 14.84
N GLY A 305 -6.26 29.87 15.45
CA GLY A 305 -5.96 31.29 15.42
C GLY A 305 -6.29 31.97 14.09
N VAL A 306 -7.10 31.34 13.26
CA VAL A 306 -7.53 31.85 11.96
C VAL A 306 -8.97 32.38 12.10
N ASP A 307 -9.15 33.71 11.96
CA ASP A 307 -10.47 34.30 12.01
C ASP A 307 -11.23 34.05 10.69
N PRO A 308 -12.35 33.31 10.73
CA PRO A 308 -13.15 33.04 9.54
C PRO A 308 -13.68 34.34 8.88
N ALA A 309 -13.88 35.40 9.65
CA ALA A 309 -14.38 36.69 9.11
C ALA A 309 -13.32 37.40 8.23
N LEU A 310 -12.02 37.29 8.58
CA LEU A 310 -10.95 37.85 7.77
C LEU A 310 -10.84 37.10 6.42
N ILE A 311 -11.04 35.79 6.45
CA ILE A 311 -11.03 34.95 5.25
C ILE A 311 -12.22 35.25 4.34
N ALA A 312 -13.42 35.40 4.93
CA ALA A 312 -14.61 35.75 4.17
C ALA A 312 -14.48 37.15 3.52
N ALA A 313 -13.85 38.12 4.20
CA ALA A 313 -13.60 39.45 3.67
C ALA A 313 -12.65 39.43 2.46
N GLU A 314 -11.61 38.61 2.50
CA GLU A 314 -10.67 38.45 1.36
C GLU A 314 -11.36 37.82 0.14
N GLN A 315 -12.23 36.84 0.34
CA GLN A 315 -13.02 36.23 -0.75
C GLN A 315 -14.00 37.22 -1.39
N VAL A 316 -14.63 38.07 -0.61
CA VAL A 316 -15.53 39.13 -1.11
C VAL A 316 -14.71 40.14 -1.93
N LEU A 317 -13.54 40.54 -1.43
CA LEU A 317 -12.66 41.50 -2.10
C LEU A 317 -12.10 40.94 -3.41
N SER A 318 -11.63 39.69 -3.41
CA SER A 318 -11.12 39.01 -4.61
C SER A 318 -12.24 38.76 -5.64
N GLY A 319 -13.45 38.45 -5.20
CA GLY A 319 -14.63 38.30 -6.06
C GLY A 319 -15.06 39.61 -6.71
N LEU A 320 -14.94 40.74 -5.98
CA LEU A 320 -15.23 42.10 -6.49
C LEU A 320 -14.17 42.57 -7.50
N LEU A 321 -12.90 42.24 -7.27
CA LEU A 321 -11.78 42.67 -8.13
C LEU A 321 -11.52 41.74 -9.30
N GLY A 322 -11.87 40.44 -9.20
CA GLY A 322 -11.54 39.40 -10.17
C GLY A 322 -12.67 38.92 -11.08
N GLY A 323 -13.88 39.46 -11.01
CA GLY A 323 -14.98 39.10 -11.93
C GLY A 323 -15.42 37.62 -11.90
N GLY A 324 -15.01 36.83 -10.91
CA GLY A 324 -15.37 35.43 -10.77
C GLY A 324 -16.73 35.27 -10.08
N ARG A 325 -17.71 34.68 -10.79
CA ARG A 325 -18.98 34.22 -10.20
C ARG A 325 -18.73 33.07 -9.24
N GLY A 326 -18.26 33.36 -8.03
CA GLY A 326 -18.23 32.45 -6.88
C GLY A 326 -19.60 32.34 -6.28
N GLY A 327 -20.54 31.63 -6.91
CA GLY A 327 -21.88 31.39 -6.39
C GLY A 327 -21.86 30.37 -5.25
N GLY A 328 -22.20 30.81 -4.07
CA GLY A 328 -23.04 30.20 -3.05
C GLY A 328 -23.05 28.68 -2.82
N THR A 329 -21.91 28.06 -2.44
CA THR A 329 -21.96 26.66 -1.94
C THR A 329 -21.50 26.51 -0.50
N GLY A 330 -21.38 27.61 0.28
CA GLY A 330 -20.92 27.53 1.68
C GLY A 330 -19.51 26.94 1.86
N ARG A 331 -18.74 26.82 0.78
CA ARG A 331 -17.36 26.35 0.80
C ARG A 331 -16.38 27.51 0.70
N MET A 332 -15.41 27.50 1.59
CA MET A 332 -14.33 28.47 1.63
C MET A 332 -13.13 27.92 0.85
N HIS A 333 -12.58 28.70 -0.07
CA HIS A 333 -11.40 28.31 -0.85
C HIS A 333 -10.19 29.11 -0.39
N LEU A 334 -9.12 28.42 0.01
CA LEU A 334 -7.91 29.03 0.51
C LEU A 334 -6.68 28.23 0.08
N PRO A 335 -5.60 28.91 -0.36
CA PRO A 335 -4.35 28.22 -0.57
C PRO A 335 -3.76 27.78 0.77
N LEU A 336 -3.31 26.52 0.83
CA LEU A 336 -2.43 26.04 1.87
C LEU A 336 -1.00 26.13 1.36
N THR A 337 -0.12 26.77 2.11
CA THR A 337 1.30 26.85 1.76
C THR A 337 2.10 26.21 2.89
N ILE A 338 2.94 25.26 2.52
CA ILE A 338 3.90 24.65 3.43
C ILE A 338 5.28 25.16 3.03
N SER A 339 5.94 25.87 3.92
CA SER A 339 7.27 26.42 3.69
C SER A 339 8.03 26.58 5.00
N GLU A 340 9.33 26.32 4.96
CA GLU A 340 10.22 26.44 6.13
C GLU A 340 9.76 25.68 7.37
N GLY A 341 9.01 24.58 7.18
CA GLY A 341 8.46 23.77 8.27
C GLY A 341 7.21 24.33 8.92
N PHE A 342 6.50 25.28 8.29
CA PHE A 342 5.26 25.84 8.80
C PHE A 342 4.13 25.72 7.78
N LEU A 343 2.92 25.54 8.30
CA LEU A 343 1.71 25.60 7.50
C LEU A 343 1.15 27.02 7.54
N ALA A 344 0.79 27.59 6.38
CA ALA A 344 -0.01 28.79 6.26
C ALA A 344 -1.32 28.49 5.55
N ILE A 345 -2.39 29.14 5.99
CA ILE A 345 -3.75 29.04 5.44
C ILE A 345 -4.12 30.42 4.90
N GLY A 346 -4.19 30.56 3.58
CA GLY A 346 -4.26 31.89 2.95
C GLY A 346 -3.09 32.77 3.40
N PRO A 347 -3.36 34.01 3.89
CA PRO A 347 -2.31 34.91 4.35
C PRO A 347 -1.85 34.61 5.79
N VAL A 348 -2.49 33.70 6.50
CA VAL A 348 -2.25 33.46 7.93
C VAL A 348 -1.30 32.30 8.15
N ARG A 349 -0.11 32.59 8.72
CA ARG A 349 0.80 31.55 9.19
C ARG A 349 0.26 30.93 10.48
N THR A 350 0.00 29.64 10.48
CA THR A 350 -0.46 28.91 11.66
C THR A 350 0.69 28.56 12.60
N GLN A 351 0.38 28.09 13.81
CA GLN A 351 1.37 27.54 14.74
C GLN A 351 1.75 26.08 14.45
N ILE A 352 1.17 25.48 13.40
CA ILE A 352 1.46 24.11 13.01
C ILE A 352 2.85 24.05 12.42
N GLN A 353 3.73 23.33 13.10
CA GLN A 353 5.09 23.03 12.65
C GLN A 353 5.12 21.63 12.02
N ILE A 354 5.73 21.53 10.87
CA ILE A 354 5.98 20.26 10.17
C ILE A 354 7.49 20.01 10.30
N PRO A 355 7.90 19.05 11.14
CA PRO A 355 9.32 18.75 11.34
C PRO A 355 9.93 18.17 10.06
N PRO A 356 11.29 18.12 9.97
CA PRO A 356 11.97 17.32 8.97
C PRO A 356 11.49 15.86 8.99
N LEU A 357 11.46 15.21 7.83
CA LEU A 357 11.07 13.80 7.72
C LEU A 357 12.18 12.85 8.19
N TYR A 358 13.44 13.32 8.13
CA TYR A 358 14.65 12.58 8.52
C TYR A 358 15.79 13.52 8.85
#